data_a5b83587554a12fae4ba337ff0227dbd
#
_entry.id   a5b83587554a12fae4ba337ff0227dbd
#
_cell.length_a   1.000
_cell.length_b   1.000
_cell.length_c   1.000
_cell.angle_alpha   90.00
_cell.angle_beta   90.00
_cell.angle_gamma   90.00
#
_symmetry.space_group_name_H-M   'P 1'
#
loop_
_entity.id
_entity.type
_entity.pdbx_description
1 polymer ?
#
loop_
_entity_poly.entity_id
_entity_poly.type
_entity_poly.pdbx_seq_one_letter_code
_entity_poly.pdbx_strand_id
1 'polypeptide(L)'
;MKKKHLQKQILAAMLTGVIVVNTCPIVAMAAETMPPETEMVQEATEETTATEAAEIPETPGAEVQTELSGSEAVEVTTAEAETEMAAADVETGTEEIPQTDAPEDIAEDSVTAFVNRLYNVCLEREPDSAGLKNWHDRISSDSISAVDAVKGFLNSKEYQNRQLSDEVYIANLYQVFLNRTGSSSEIQHWLIIYQQGVSKNYLMHGFSNSTEFTNLCASYGVTRGSIALTEERDKYPNVAKMVVNCYAVLDRTPSGSEINQWISKTRNGGSGTALVKNILQSREYQNKSKNASDADYIADLYQAFFGRSCNTSEVQSWKNVLSNGVSRNYLMAQFASSAEFKKTCSAGGISSGNITLTEERDKHPGVAKMVAGCYQILGRTPAGTEVENWVKKTITTGSGAELADGFFKSQEYHNKNTSNAQYVNDLYTAIFGRTADSRGFSSWKNALDNGTSRDTVRNAFYESAEFKQLCKKNGIVDKKNRYPKAAAVLNQVGWDLKAAFQWSAGMKYSKYTATAAPGTEYYANYGFTCKTGNCYVMAATFCEMARELGYDAKQISGSVPLRSGGYGPHSWVEIEINGTTYVFDPDFTNETKRNGYQITYGQSGTWRYNRGSVMN
;
A
#
# COMPACT_ATOMS: atom_id res chain seq x y z
N MET A 1 -13.16 -28.72 -24.86
CA MET A 1 -11.87 -28.52 -24.16
C MET A 1 -10.74 -27.97 -25.03
N LYS A 2 -10.64 -28.33 -26.33
CA LYS A 2 -9.56 -27.82 -27.23
C LYS A 2 -9.65 -26.33 -27.57
N LYS A 3 -10.86 -25.73 -27.68
CA LYS A 3 -11.04 -24.29 -27.97
C LYS A 3 -10.60 -23.36 -26.82
N LYS A 4 -10.73 -23.76 -25.54
CA LYS A 4 -10.31 -22.97 -24.38
C LYS A 4 -8.79 -22.90 -24.21
N HIS A 5 -8.06 -23.91 -24.70
CA HIS A 5 -6.60 -23.93 -24.64
C HIS A 5 -5.96 -23.04 -25.70
N LEU A 6 -6.60 -22.95 -26.86
CA LEU A 6 -6.15 -22.11 -27.96
C LEU A 6 -6.34 -20.61 -27.64
N GLN A 7 -7.44 -20.23 -27.00
CA GLN A 7 -7.66 -18.83 -26.54
C GLN A 7 -6.65 -18.38 -25.48
N LYS A 8 -6.25 -19.26 -24.55
CA LYS A 8 -5.19 -18.95 -23.58
C LYS A 8 -3.80 -18.81 -24.22
N GLN A 9 -3.51 -19.59 -25.26
CA GLN A 9 -2.25 -19.48 -26.01
C GLN A 9 -2.18 -18.23 -26.89
N ILE A 10 -3.31 -17.82 -27.48
CA ILE A 10 -3.40 -16.59 -28.29
C ILE A 10 -3.27 -15.36 -27.39
N LEU A 11 -3.89 -15.34 -26.21
CA LEU A 11 -3.76 -14.25 -25.24
C LEU A 11 -2.32 -14.13 -24.68
N ALA A 12 -1.63 -15.25 -24.49
CA ALA A 12 -0.23 -15.27 -24.05
C ALA A 12 0.76 -14.85 -25.16
N ALA A 13 0.46 -15.14 -26.43
CA ALA A 13 1.31 -14.75 -27.57
C ALA A 13 1.21 -13.27 -27.92
N MET A 14 0.09 -12.62 -27.63
CA MET A 14 -0.09 -11.17 -27.86
C MET A 14 0.57 -10.28 -26.80
N LEU A 15 1.01 -10.84 -25.65
CA LEU A 15 1.63 -10.12 -24.53
C LEU A 15 3.15 -10.02 -24.61
N THR A 16 3.81 -10.65 -25.60
CA THR A 16 5.29 -10.69 -25.69
C THR A 16 5.91 -9.70 -26.67
N GLY A 17 5.16 -8.77 -27.21
CA GLY A 17 5.57 -7.94 -28.34
C GLY A 17 5.82 -6.45 -28.11
N VAL A 18 6.01 -5.94 -26.88
CA VAL A 18 6.56 -4.57 -26.67
C VAL A 18 7.30 -4.54 -25.33
N ILE A 19 8.59 -4.77 -25.36
CA ILE A 19 9.49 -4.42 -24.26
C ILE A 19 9.89 -2.96 -24.43
N VAL A 20 9.18 -2.06 -23.75
CA VAL A 20 9.73 -0.76 -23.38
C VAL A 20 10.09 -0.84 -21.90
N VAL A 21 11.37 -0.92 -21.63
CA VAL A 21 11.94 -0.86 -20.28
C VAL A 21 11.68 0.54 -19.73
N ASN A 22 10.64 0.67 -18.92
CA ASN A 22 10.50 1.81 -18.03
C ASN A 22 10.63 1.32 -16.61
N THR A 23 11.82 1.47 -16.06
CA THR A 23 12.10 1.31 -14.63
C THR A 23 11.28 2.34 -13.86
N CYS A 24 10.24 1.90 -13.20
CA CYS A 24 9.46 2.72 -12.28
C CYS A 24 10.11 2.66 -10.90
N PRO A 25 10.58 3.77 -10.31
CA PRO A 25 11.05 3.78 -8.93
C PRO A 25 9.84 3.84 -8.00
N ILE A 26 9.42 2.69 -7.51
CA ILE A 26 8.47 2.62 -6.39
C ILE A 26 9.31 2.65 -5.12
N VAL A 27 9.65 3.81 -4.64
CA VAL A 27 9.86 4.18 -3.24
C VAL A 27 10.22 5.67 -3.17
N ALA A 28 9.27 6.55 -3.36
CA ALA A 28 9.35 7.92 -2.89
C ALA A 28 7.96 8.57 -2.93
N MET A 29 7.09 8.16 -2.04
CA MET A 29 5.92 8.98 -1.73
C MET A 29 5.75 9.02 -0.23
N ALA A 30 6.47 9.92 0.40
CA ALA A 30 6.09 10.61 1.63
C ALA A 30 7.21 11.61 2.00
N ALA A 31 7.29 12.73 1.28
CA ALA A 31 7.87 13.95 1.78
C ALA A 31 7.33 15.10 0.95
N GLU A 32 6.15 15.58 1.28
CA GLU A 32 5.78 16.95 0.92
C GLU A 32 6.36 17.89 1.97
N THR A 33 7.12 18.81 1.46
CA THR A 33 7.87 19.87 2.10
C THR A 33 6.97 20.90 2.77
N MET A 34 7.30 21.26 4.00
CA MET A 34 6.97 22.58 4.57
C MET A 34 8.23 23.45 4.59
N PRO A 35 8.09 24.78 4.42
CA PRO A 35 9.20 25.69 4.16
C PRO A 35 10.03 26.00 5.42
N PRO A 36 11.24 26.59 5.27
CA PRO A 36 12.20 26.77 6.35
C PRO A 36 11.88 28.02 7.18
N GLU A 37 11.93 27.90 8.49
CA GLU A 37 12.05 29.05 9.38
C GLU A 37 13.49 29.16 9.91
N THR A 38 13.93 30.37 9.92
CA THR A 38 15.23 30.98 10.09
C THR A 38 15.86 30.76 11.47
N GLU A 39 17.18 30.72 11.48
CA GLU A 39 18.17 30.81 12.54
C GLU A 39 17.80 31.65 13.78
N MET A 40 18.20 31.15 14.96
CA MET A 40 18.98 32.00 15.90
C MET A 40 19.99 31.15 16.71
N VAL A 41 21.23 31.55 16.56
CA VAL A 41 22.43 31.11 17.26
C VAL A 41 22.42 31.66 18.69
N GLN A 42 22.82 30.84 19.67
CA GLN A 42 23.66 31.33 20.77
C GLN A 42 24.44 30.21 21.47
N GLU A 43 25.73 30.37 21.45
CA GLU A 43 26.76 29.63 22.22
C GLU A 43 26.61 29.81 23.73
N ALA A 44 26.94 28.76 24.48
CA ALA A 44 27.68 28.89 25.73
C ALA A 44 28.38 27.58 26.10
N THR A 45 29.62 27.71 26.36
CA THR A 45 30.71 26.78 26.65
C THR A 45 30.71 26.23 28.09
N GLU A 46 31.50 25.13 28.29
CA GLU A 46 32.20 24.63 29.47
C GLU A 46 31.41 23.79 30.48
N GLU A 47 31.86 22.74 31.07
CA GLU A 47 33.04 21.86 31.08
C GLU A 47 32.79 20.73 32.13
N THR A 48 33.23 19.49 31.77
CA THR A 48 33.69 18.37 32.62
C THR A 48 32.86 17.85 33.79
N THR A 49 32.54 16.58 33.84
CA THR A 49 33.36 15.44 34.24
C THR A 49 32.64 14.10 34.04
N ALA A 50 33.41 13.11 33.63
CA ALA A 50 32.99 11.76 33.27
C ALA A 50 32.53 10.91 34.45
N THR A 51 31.47 10.13 34.25
CA THR A 51 31.31 8.82 34.86
C THR A 51 30.78 7.86 33.82
N GLU A 52 31.52 6.79 33.52
CA GLU A 52 31.20 5.75 32.58
C GLU A 52 29.85 5.10 32.89
N ALA A 53 28.79 5.49 32.18
CA ALA A 53 27.63 4.68 31.99
C ALA A 53 27.78 4.04 30.61
N ALA A 54 27.61 2.74 30.52
CA ALA A 54 27.71 1.99 29.26
C ALA A 54 26.82 2.65 28.20
N GLU A 55 27.44 3.35 27.26
CA GLU A 55 26.76 3.95 26.12
C GLU A 55 26.19 2.85 25.24
N ILE A 56 24.90 2.98 24.92
CA ILE A 56 24.24 2.26 23.84
C ILE A 56 24.92 2.71 22.55
N PRO A 57 25.55 1.82 21.77
CA PRO A 57 26.19 2.22 20.53
C PRO A 57 25.12 2.78 19.58
N GLU A 58 25.21 4.08 19.29
CA GLU A 58 24.47 4.69 18.20
C GLU A 58 24.86 4.01 16.89
N THR A 59 23.88 3.55 16.17
CA THR A 59 24.07 2.96 14.83
C THR A 59 24.39 4.09 13.85
N PRO A 60 25.55 4.08 13.16
CA PRO A 60 25.75 4.97 12.03
C PRO A 60 24.78 4.55 10.93
N GLY A 61 23.96 5.49 10.48
CA GLY A 61 23.20 5.33 9.24
C GLY A 61 24.17 5.06 8.10
N ALA A 62 24.04 3.92 7.44
CA ALA A 62 24.73 3.65 6.21
C ALA A 62 24.11 4.51 5.11
N GLU A 63 24.69 5.68 4.86
CA GLU A 63 24.55 6.37 3.59
C GLU A 63 25.30 5.55 2.52
N VAL A 64 24.54 4.89 1.67
CA VAL A 64 25.09 4.40 0.40
C VAL A 64 25.01 5.57 -0.58
N GLN A 65 26.10 6.30 -0.69
CA GLN A 65 26.33 7.19 -1.83
C GLN A 65 26.58 6.33 -3.07
N THR A 66 25.64 6.32 -3.98
CA THR A 66 25.88 5.98 -5.38
C THR A 66 25.96 7.30 -6.16
N GLU A 67 27.17 7.66 -6.51
CA GLU A 67 27.42 8.67 -7.54
C GLU A 67 26.82 8.20 -8.87
N LEU A 68 25.90 8.98 -9.43
CA LEU A 68 25.55 8.91 -10.84
C LEU A 68 25.79 10.27 -11.46
N SER A 69 26.79 10.27 -12.32
CA SER A 69 27.19 11.35 -13.22
C SER A 69 26.02 11.81 -14.09
N GLY A 70 26.02 13.13 -14.36
CA GLY A 70 24.98 13.83 -15.08
C GLY A 70 24.73 13.35 -16.52
N SER A 71 23.54 13.57 -16.97
CA SER A 71 23.20 13.85 -18.36
C SER A 71 21.97 14.77 -18.40
N GLU A 72 22.07 15.68 -19.32
CA GLU A 72 21.31 16.89 -19.58
C GLU A 72 19.80 16.73 -19.63
N ALA A 73 19.11 17.74 -19.09
CA ALA A 73 17.69 17.97 -19.24
C ALA A 73 17.35 18.36 -20.69
N VAL A 74 16.48 17.61 -21.34
CA VAL A 74 15.77 18.04 -22.54
C VAL A 74 14.34 18.35 -22.13
N GLU A 75 13.99 19.63 -22.19
CA GLU A 75 12.61 20.10 -22.12
C GLU A 75 11.80 19.49 -23.27
N VAL A 76 10.76 18.76 -22.94
CA VAL A 76 9.73 18.36 -23.91
C VAL A 76 8.47 19.18 -23.61
N THR A 77 8.25 20.16 -24.46
CA THR A 77 6.99 20.91 -24.55
C THR A 77 5.84 19.98 -24.86
N THR A 78 4.74 20.17 -24.13
CA THR A 78 3.45 19.53 -24.37
C THR A 78 2.89 19.95 -25.72
N ALA A 79 2.82 19.02 -26.67
CA ALA A 79 2.03 19.14 -27.88
C ALA A 79 0.85 18.16 -27.80
N GLU A 80 -0.33 18.69 -28.04
CA GLU A 80 -1.58 17.95 -28.15
C GLU A 80 -1.45 16.90 -29.26
N ALA A 81 -1.68 15.63 -28.94
CA ALA A 81 -1.66 14.57 -29.92
C ALA A 81 -3.02 14.48 -30.62
N GLU A 82 -3.22 15.31 -31.61
CA GLU A 82 -4.15 14.98 -32.69
C GLU A 82 -3.55 13.81 -33.48
N THR A 83 -4.34 12.74 -33.63
CA THR A 83 -3.91 11.52 -34.31
C THR A 83 -3.96 11.76 -35.81
N GLU A 84 -2.92 12.37 -36.37
CA GLU A 84 -2.68 12.32 -37.80
C GLU A 84 -2.09 10.96 -38.16
N MET A 85 -2.78 10.25 -39.04
CA MET A 85 -2.22 9.10 -39.72
C MET A 85 -1.17 9.59 -40.72
N ALA A 86 0.10 9.51 -40.36
CA ALA A 86 1.18 9.77 -41.31
C ALA A 86 1.20 8.68 -42.40
N ALA A 87 0.90 9.06 -43.62
CA ALA A 87 1.22 8.29 -44.79
C ALA A 87 2.75 8.31 -45.03
N ALA A 88 3.33 7.14 -45.18
CA ALA A 88 4.74 7.03 -45.57
C ALA A 88 4.87 7.49 -47.04
N ASP A 89 5.62 8.55 -47.25
CA ASP A 89 6.02 9.00 -48.58
C ASP A 89 6.97 7.96 -49.20
N VAL A 90 6.53 7.35 -50.28
CA VAL A 90 7.39 6.60 -51.21
C VAL A 90 7.64 7.50 -52.41
N GLU A 91 8.87 7.96 -52.55
CA GLU A 91 9.35 8.65 -53.75
C GLU A 91 9.18 7.74 -54.98
N THR A 92 8.33 8.15 -55.92
CA THR A 92 8.20 7.50 -57.24
C THR A 92 9.01 8.32 -58.25
N GLY A 93 10.11 7.73 -58.70
CA GLY A 93 10.82 8.21 -59.88
C GLY A 93 9.91 8.05 -61.11
N THR A 94 9.74 9.13 -61.84
CA THR A 94 9.03 9.17 -63.13
C THR A 94 9.92 8.59 -64.24
N GLU A 95 9.53 7.42 -64.80
CA GLU A 95 9.96 7.02 -66.13
C GLU A 95 8.74 7.13 -67.08
N GLU A 96 8.90 7.96 -68.11
CA GLU A 96 7.94 8.09 -69.22
C GLU A 96 7.92 6.80 -70.06
N ILE A 97 6.76 6.19 -70.24
CA ILE A 97 6.50 5.10 -71.19
C ILE A 97 5.61 5.65 -72.32
N PRO A 98 5.94 5.35 -73.61
CA PRO A 98 5.23 5.96 -74.73
C PRO A 98 3.82 5.37 -74.93
N GLN A 99 2.89 6.25 -75.32
CA GLN A 99 1.53 5.90 -75.75
C GLN A 99 1.57 4.93 -76.92
N THR A 100 0.88 3.78 -76.76
CA THR A 100 0.37 2.97 -77.87
C THR A 100 -1.12 2.97 -77.74
N ASP A 101 -1.78 3.35 -78.81
CA ASP A 101 -3.23 3.30 -79.05
C ASP A 101 -3.76 1.89 -78.75
N ALA A 102 -4.60 1.75 -77.75
CA ALA A 102 -5.40 0.57 -77.46
C ALA A 102 -6.90 0.89 -77.78
N PRO A 103 -7.72 -0.10 -78.19
CA PRO A 103 -9.07 0.16 -78.62
C PRO A 103 -9.91 0.73 -77.46
N GLU A 104 -10.88 1.58 -77.81
CA GLU A 104 -11.90 2.14 -76.92
C GLU A 104 -12.76 1.00 -76.33
N ASP A 105 -12.24 0.40 -75.20
CA ASP A 105 -13.10 -0.24 -74.26
C ASP A 105 -13.84 0.88 -73.51
N ILE A 106 -15.16 0.82 -73.50
CA ILE A 106 -16.05 1.71 -72.77
C ILE A 106 -15.58 1.62 -71.33
N ALA A 107 -14.82 2.62 -70.83
CA ALA A 107 -14.35 2.66 -69.49
C ALA A 107 -15.55 2.53 -68.53
N GLU A 108 -15.59 1.46 -67.77
CA GLU A 108 -16.62 1.26 -66.75
C GLU A 108 -16.73 2.53 -65.91
N ASP A 109 -17.90 3.14 -65.82
CA ASP A 109 -18.15 4.34 -65.03
C ASP A 109 -17.69 4.09 -63.58
N SER A 110 -16.98 5.04 -63.00
CA SER A 110 -16.39 4.94 -61.65
C SER A 110 -17.41 4.57 -60.56
N VAL A 111 -18.66 5.01 -60.70
CA VAL A 111 -19.75 4.65 -59.77
C VAL A 111 -20.15 3.19 -59.96
N THR A 112 -20.24 2.72 -61.21
CA THR A 112 -20.49 1.31 -61.55
C THR A 112 -19.38 0.42 -60.93
N ALA A 113 -18.12 0.76 -61.12
CA ALA A 113 -16.99 0.04 -60.52
C ALA A 113 -17.05 0.01 -58.99
N PHE A 114 -17.44 1.10 -58.36
CA PHE A 114 -17.65 1.16 -56.92
C PHE A 114 -18.77 0.22 -56.45
N VAL A 115 -19.93 0.21 -57.12
CA VAL A 115 -21.05 -0.66 -56.77
C VAL A 115 -20.68 -2.14 -56.99
N ASN A 116 -20.04 -2.47 -58.12
CA ASN A 116 -19.57 -3.84 -58.43
C ASN A 116 -18.64 -4.33 -57.29
N ARG A 117 -17.70 -3.50 -56.83
CA ARG A 117 -16.81 -3.82 -55.69
C ARG A 117 -17.60 -4.12 -54.42
N LEU A 118 -18.65 -3.34 -54.11
CA LEU A 118 -19.48 -3.61 -52.93
C LEU A 118 -20.19 -4.95 -53.01
N TYR A 119 -20.74 -5.32 -54.17
CA TYR A 119 -21.34 -6.62 -54.38
C TYR A 119 -20.33 -7.76 -54.25
N ASN A 120 -19.18 -7.64 -54.92
CA ASN A 120 -18.17 -8.69 -54.94
C ASN A 120 -17.53 -8.89 -53.53
N VAL A 121 -17.19 -7.82 -52.82
CA VAL A 121 -16.55 -7.93 -51.52
C VAL A 121 -17.54 -8.31 -50.41
N CYS A 122 -18.72 -7.66 -50.40
CA CYS A 122 -19.67 -7.89 -49.32
C CYS A 122 -20.51 -9.15 -49.56
N LEU A 123 -20.93 -9.41 -50.78
CA LEU A 123 -21.94 -10.44 -51.09
C LEU A 123 -21.38 -11.62 -51.91
N GLU A 124 -20.09 -11.56 -52.33
CA GLU A 124 -19.38 -12.58 -53.12
C GLU A 124 -20.13 -12.96 -54.40
N ARG A 125 -20.80 -11.99 -55.04
CA ARG A 125 -21.54 -12.15 -56.29
C ARG A 125 -21.57 -10.86 -57.10
N GLU A 126 -21.81 -11.01 -58.37
CA GLU A 126 -22.09 -9.88 -59.23
C GLU A 126 -23.48 -9.28 -58.96
N PRO A 127 -23.67 -7.97 -59.14
CA PRO A 127 -24.99 -7.37 -59.08
C PRO A 127 -25.89 -7.85 -60.22
N ASP A 128 -27.18 -8.01 -59.94
CA ASP A 128 -28.17 -8.06 -61.02
C ASP A 128 -28.38 -6.66 -61.60
N SER A 129 -28.87 -6.58 -62.82
CA SER A 129 -29.00 -5.31 -63.54
C SER A 129 -29.90 -4.29 -62.84
N ALA A 130 -30.93 -4.73 -62.09
CA ALA A 130 -31.82 -3.84 -61.35
C ALA A 130 -31.12 -3.31 -60.05
N GLY A 131 -30.38 -4.18 -59.37
CA GLY A 131 -29.59 -3.82 -58.19
C GLY A 131 -28.48 -2.85 -58.54
N LEU A 132 -27.70 -3.11 -59.57
CA LEU A 132 -26.65 -2.21 -60.04
C LEU A 132 -27.23 -0.84 -60.37
N LYS A 133 -28.29 -0.80 -61.23
CA LYS A 133 -28.94 0.45 -61.64
C LYS A 133 -29.47 1.23 -60.40
N ASN A 134 -30.12 0.55 -59.47
CA ASN A 134 -30.66 1.23 -58.26
C ASN A 134 -29.56 1.90 -57.44
N TRP A 135 -28.46 1.19 -57.15
CA TRP A 135 -27.37 1.77 -56.37
C TRP A 135 -26.65 2.89 -57.13
N HIS A 136 -26.35 2.67 -58.42
CA HIS A 136 -25.74 3.64 -59.30
C HIS A 136 -26.55 4.93 -59.36
N ASP A 137 -27.84 4.88 -59.66
CA ASP A 137 -28.70 6.06 -59.81
C ASP A 137 -28.79 6.85 -58.48
N ARG A 138 -28.87 6.17 -57.36
CA ARG A 138 -28.93 6.80 -56.02
C ARG A 138 -27.64 7.51 -55.62
N ILE A 139 -26.51 6.93 -55.99
CA ILE A 139 -25.18 7.50 -55.70
C ILE A 139 -24.92 8.67 -56.66
N SER A 140 -25.14 8.49 -57.96
CA SER A 140 -24.89 9.50 -58.97
C SER A 140 -25.82 10.73 -58.84
N SER A 141 -27.03 10.54 -58.29
CA SER A 141 -27.98 11.64 -58.02
C SER A 141 -27.79 12.29 -56.65
N ASP A 142 -26.73 11.93 -55.87
CA ASP A 142 -26.50 12.38 -54.50
C ASP A 142 -27.65 12.06 -53.51
N SER A 143 -28.57 11.13 -53.89
CA SER A 143 -29.66 10.68 -53.00
C SER A 143 -29.13 9.92 -51.77
N ILE A 144 -27.96 9.31 -51.92
CA ILE A 144 -27.17 8.68 -50.85
C ILE A 144 -25.68 8.95 -51.06
N SER A 145 -24.94 9.01 -49.96
CA SER A 145 -23.49 9.11 -50.00
C SER A 145 -22.82 7.73 -50.25
N ALA A 146 -21.53 7.75 -50.61
CA ALA A 146 -20.71 6.55 -50.70
C ALA A 146 -20.68 5.77 -49.35
N VAL A 147 -20.62 6.48 -48.22
CA VAL A 147 -20.70 5.90 -46.87
C VAL A 147 -22.06 5.21 -46.65
N ASP A 148 -23.16 5.80 -47.08
CA ASP A 148 -24.49 5.18 -46.92
C ASP A 148 -24.61 3.89 -47.75
N ALA A 149 -24.02 3.88 -48.95
CA ALA A 149 -23.94 2.68 -49.75
C ALA A 149 -23.14 1.57 -49.03
N VAL A 150 -21.92 1.85 -48.58
CA VAL A 150 -21.09 0.88 -47.84
C VAL A 150 -21.85 0.34 -46.63
N LYS A 151 -22.46 1.24 -45.80
CA LYS A 151 -23.29 0.82 -44.65
C LYS A 151 -24.47 -0.06 -45.06
N GLY A 152 -25.12 0.24 -46.20
CA GLY A 152 -26.22 -0.56 -46.73
C GLY A 152 -25.80 -2.00 -46.99
N PHE A 153 -24.63 -2.20 -47.58
CA PHE A 153 -24.09 -3.54 -47.86
C PHE A 153 -23.63 -4.25 -46.59
N LEU A 154 -22.79 -3.63 -45.73
CA LEU A 154 -22.25 -4.24 -44.54
C LEU A 154 -23.32 -4.56 -43.47
N ASN A 155 -24.45 -3.83 -43.47
CA ASN A 155 -25.58 -4.07 -42.58
C ASN A 155 -26.67 -4.93 -43.21
N SER A 156 -26.52 -5.37 -44.49
CA SER A 156 -27.48 -6.23 -45.13
C SER A 156 -27.57 -7.58 -44.43
N LYS A 157 -28.78 -8.21 -44.47
CA LYS A 157 -28.96 -9.57 -43.93
C LYS A 157 -28.04 -10.58 -44.65
N GLU A 158 -27.82 -10.38 -45.95
CA GLU A 158 -26.95 -11.23 -46.76
C GLU A 158 -25.53 -11.22 -46.26
N TYR A 159 -24.96 -10.03 -45.97
CA TYR A 159 -23.63 -9.91 -45.42
C TYR A 159 -23.55 -10.45 -43.98
N GLN A 160 -24.52 -10.13 -43.11
CA GLN A 160 -24.53 -10.56 -41.71
C GLN A 160 -24.64 -12.10 -41.58
N ASN A 161 -25.35 -12.76 -42.48
CA ASN A 161 -25.49 -14.22 -42.51
C ASN A 161 -24.18 -14.95 -42.80
N ARG A 162 -23.16 -14.27 -43.34
CA ARG A 162 -21.84 -14.85 -43.62
C ARG A 162 -21.06 -15.15 -42.33
N GLN A 163 -21.42 -14.54 -41.20
CA GLN A 163 -20.78 -14.73 -39.87
C GLN A 163 -19.26 -14.67 -39.93
N LEU A 164 -18.71 -13.66 -40.61
CA LEU A 164 -17.28 -13.47 -40.81
C LEU A 164 -16.55 -13.21 -39.52
N SER A 165 -15.29 -13.64 -39.42
CA SER A 165 -14.42 -13.26 -38.33
C SER A 165 -14.17 -11.74 -38.34
N ASP A 166 -13.78 -11.18 -37.19
CA ASP A 166 -13.49 -9.75 -37.08
C ASP A 166 -12.30 -9.32 -37.94
N GLU A 167 -11.30 -10.19 -38.13
CA GLU A 167 -10.18 -9.96 -39.05
C GLU A 167 -10.65 -9.85 -40.50
N VAL A 168 -11.53 -10.78 -40.96
CA VAL A 168 -12.10 -10.75 -42.31
C VAL A 168 -13.00 -9.53 -42.47
N TYR A 169 -13.78 -9.17 -41.46
CA TYR A 169 -14.58 -7.94 -41.47
C TYR A 169 -13.69 -6.70 -41.70
N ILE A 170 -12.57 -6.59 -40.94
CA ILE A 170 -11.64 -5.48 -41.09
C ILE A 170 -10.96 -5.50 -42.47
N ALA A 171 -10.56 -6.67 -42.97
CA ALA A 171 -10.03 -6.79 -44.32
C ALA A 171 -11.03 -6.30 -45.38
N ASN A 172 -12.33 -6.62 -45.22
CA ASN A 172 -13.38 -6.11 -46.08
C ASN A 172 -13.52 -4.58 -46.02
N LEU A 173 -13.31 -3.95 -44.83
CA LEU A 173 -13.32 -2.48 -44.75
C LEU A 173 -12.23 -1.85 -45.61
N TYR A 174 -11.01 -2.42 -45.67
CA TYR A 174 -9.98 -1.98 -46.60
C TYR A 174 -10.40 -2.07 -48.05
N GLN A 175 -11.06 -3.18 -48.43
CA GLN A 175 -11.53 -3.37 -49.80
C GLN A 175 -12.67 -2.41 -50.17
N VAL A 176 -13.69 -2.29 -49.32
CA VAL A 176 -14.89 -1.50 -49.67
C VAL A 176 -14.65 0.01 -49.56
N PHE A 177 -13.89 0.48 -48.55
CA PHE A 177 -13.59 1.89 -48.42
C PHE A 177 -12.39 2.35 -49.25
N LEU A 178 -11.30 1.56 -49.29
CA LEU A 178 -10.02 2.01 -49.81
C LEU A 178 -9.61 1.33 -51.13
N ASN A 179 -10.41 0.40 -51.63
CA ASN A 179 -10.14 -0.37 -52.86
C ASN A 179 -8.76 -1.04 -52.90
N ARG A 180 -8.28 -1.50 -51.71
CA ARG A 180 -6.99 -2.20 -51.58
C ARG A 180 -7.04 -3.26 -50.48
N THR A 181 -6.06 -4.13 -50.52
CA THR A 181 -5.83 -5.09 -49.42
C THR A 181 -5.12 -4.40 -48.28
N GLY A 182 -5.66 -4.56 -47.05
CA GLY A 182 -4.94 -4.16 -45.83
C GLY A 182 -3.79 -5.10 -45.54
N SER A 183 -2.65 -4.56 -45.12
CA SER A 183 -1.54 -5.39 -44.63
C SER A 183 -1.93 -6.09 -43.32
N SER A 184 -1.21 -7.15 -42.96
CA SER A 184 -1.45 -7.86 -41.69
C SER A 184 -1.30 -6.95 -40.48
N SER A 185 -0.36 -5.99 -40.48
CA SER A 185 -0.16 -5.03 -39.39
C SER A 185 -1.31 -4.03 -39.26
N GLU A 186 -1.85 -3.55 -40.40
CA GLU A 186 -3.01 -2.65 -40.43
C GLU A 186 -4.27 -3.35 -39.89
N ILE A 187 -4.49 -4.59 -40.32
CA ILE A 187 -5.64 -5.40 -39.84
C ILE A 187 -5.51 -5.65 -38.33
N GLN A 188 -4.33 -6.03 -37.84
CA GLN A 188 -4.09 -6.23 -36.41
C GLN A 188 -4.28 -4.95 -35.61
N HIS A 189 -3.85 -3.79 -36.10
CA HIS A 189 -4.07 -2.50 -35.47
C HIS A 189 -5.57 -2.24 -35.19
N TRP A 190 -6.40 -2.38 -36.22
CA TRP A 190 -7.86 -2.20 -36.09
C TRP A 190 -8.53 -3.29 -35.26
N LEU A 191 -8.02 -4.51 -35.29
CA LEU A 191 -8.49 -5.60 -34.44
C LEU A 191 -8.25 -5.31 -32.96
N ILE A 192 -7.08 -4.81 -32.62
CA ILE A 192 -6.75 -4.37 -31.24
C ILE A 192 -7.71 -3.25 -30.79
N ILE A 193 -7.96 -2.26 -31.64
CA ILE A 193 -8.91 -1.18 -31.34
C ILE A 193 -10.31 -1.73 -31.11
N TYR A 194 -10.78 -2.63 -31.96
CA TYR A 194 -12.10 -3.26 -31.83
C TYR A 194 -12.21 -4.07 -30.52
N GLN A 195 -11.18 -4.84 -30.19
CA GLN A 195 -11.12 -5.61 -28.96
C GLN A 195 -11.09 -4.73 -27.69
N GLN A 196 -10.77 -3.46 -27.80
CA GLN A 196 -10.87 -2.48 -26.72
C GLN A 196 -12.32 -2.01 -26.47
N GLY A 197 -13.31 -2.59 -27.16
CA GLY A 197 -14.72 -2.44 -26.82
C GLY A 197 -15.51 -1.44 -27.66
N VAL A 198 -14.90 -0.80 -28.66
CA VAL A 198 -15.62 0.03 -29.64
C VAL A 198 -16.53 -0.80 -30.55
N SER A 199 -17.47 -0.18 -31.21
CA SER A 199 -18.38 -0.87 -32.15
C SER A 199 -17.77 -1.00 -33.54
N LYS A 200 -18.40 -1.83 -34.40
CA LYS A 200 -18.10 -1.87 -35.86
C LYS A 200 -18.34 -0.51 -36.51
N ASN A 201 -19.27 0.29 -35.98
CA ASN A 201 -19.55 1.63 -36.48
C ASN A 201 -18.36 2.59 -36.24
N TYR A 202 -17.62 2.43 -35.12
CA TYR A 202 -16.38 3.16 -34.88
C TYR A 202 -15.30 2.83 -35.90
N LEU A 203 -15.14 1.56 -36.25
CA LEU A 203 -14.19 1.16 -37.31
C LEU A 203 -14.55 1.80 -38.63
N MET A 204 -15.81 1.66 -39.07
CA MET A 204 -16.29 2.29 -40.30
C MET A 204 -16.12 3.82 -40.29
N HIS A 205 -16.32 4.48 -39.13
CA HIS A 205 -16.07 5.92 -38.97
C HIS A 205 -14.59 6.26 -39.27
N GLY A 206 -13.64 5.49 -38.75
CA GLY A 206 -12.22 5.68 -39.01
C GLY A 206 -11.89 5.57 -40.52
N PHE A 207 -12.38 4.51 -41.17
CA PHE A 207 -12.17 4.32 -42.61
C PHE A 207 -12.82 5.42 -43.44
N SER A 208 -14.08 5.80 -43.12
CA SER A 208 -14.82 6.82 -43.88
C SER A 208 -14.21 8.23 -43.74
N ASN A 209 -13.48 8.52 -42.68
CA ASN A 209 -12.82 9.81 -42.46
C ASN A 209 -11.36 9.85 -42.94
N SER A 210 -10.84 8.76 -43.48
CA SER A 210 -9.49 8.72 -44.01
C SER A 210 -9.32 9.63 -45.23
N THR A 211 -8.14 10.21 -45.38
CA THR A 211 -7.75 10.98 -46.57
C THR A 211 -7.83 10.12 -47.82
N GLU A 212 -7.46 8.83 -47.74
CA GLU A 212 -7.52 7.86 -48.83
C GLU A 212 -8.94 7.70 -49.36
N PHE A 213 -9.93 7.48 -48.48
CA PHE A 213 -11.33 7.38 -48.89
C PHE A 213 -11.88 8.71 -49.44
N THR A 214 -11.48 9.83 -48.87
CA THR A 214 -11.87 11.16 -49.35
C THR A 214 -11.38 11.38 -50.78
N ASN A 215 -10.14 11.03 -51.10
CA ASN A 215 -9.57 11.14 -52.43
C ASN A 215 -10.25 10.18 -53.41
N LEU A 216 -10.54 8.96 -52.96
CA LEU A 216 -11.24 7.97 -53.78
C LEU A 216 -12.67 8.42 -54.16
N CYS A 217 -13.43 8.98 -53.20
CA CYS A 217 -14.75 9.57 -53.50
C CYS A 217 -14.65 10.74 -54.48
N ALA A 218 -13.64 11.60 -54.31
CA ALA A 218 -13.42 12.70 -55.23
C ALA A 218 -13.08 12.21 -56.67
N SER A 219 -12.26 11.16 -56.80
CA SER A 219 -11.93 10.58 -58.11
C SER A 219 -13.14 9.90 -58.81
N TYR A 220 -14.12 9.45 -58.01
CA TYR A 220 -15.37 8.88 -58.50
C TYR A 220 -16.46 9.93 -58.75
N GLY A 221 -16.23 11.18 -58.32
CA GLY A 221 -17.24 12.24 -58.43
C GLY A 221 -18.45 12.01 -57.54
N VAL A 222 -18.30 11.32 -56.41
CA VAL A 222 -19.38 10.96 -55.49
C VAL A 222 -19.25 11.65 -54.15
N THR A 223 -20.38 11.98 -53.52
CA THR A 223 -20.42 12.54 -52.17
C THR A 223 -19.98 11.49 -51.16
N ARG A 224 -18.89 11.81 -50.40
CA ARG A 224 -18.31 10.90 -49.41
C ARG A 224 -19.32 10.47 -48.33
N GLY A 225 -19.98 11.41 -47.71
CA GLY A 225 -20.81 11.19 -46.54
C GLY A 225 -20.01 11.11 -45.22
N SER A 226 -20.69 10.77 -44.13
CA SER A 226 -20.07 10.62 -42.80
C SER A 226 -20.81 9.62 -41.92
N ILE A 227 -20.12 9.09 -40.92
CA ILE A 227 -20.69 8.19 -39.90
C ILE A 227 -20.72 8.91 -38.56
N ALA A 228 -21.91 9.11 -38.01
CA ALA A 228 -22.03 9.65 -36.65
C ALA A 228 -21.77 8.56 -35.61
N LEU A 229 -20.96 8.88 -34.62
CA LEU A 229 -20.75 8.03 -33.45
C LEU A 229 -21.88 8.24 -32.43
N THR A 230 -22.81 7.31 -32.34
CA THR A 230 -24.01 7.40 -31.51
C THR A 230 -23.87 6.68 -30.16
N GLU A 231 -23.12 5.57 -30.14
CA GLU A 231 -22.90 4.81 -28.92
C GLU A 231 -21.85 5.47 -28.04
N GLU A 232 -22.03 5.39 -26.71
CA GLU A 232 -21.10 5.97 -25.75
C GLU A 232 -19.69 5.34 -25.83
N ARG A 233 -19.61 4.03 -26.11
CA ARG A 233 -18.33 3.33 -26.28
C ARG A 233 -17.50 3.85 -27.45
N ASP A 234 -18.15 4.39 -28.47
CA ASP A 234 -17.51 4.96 -29.64
C ASP A 234 -17.09 6.42 -29.41
N LYS A 235 -17.87 7.17 -28.64
CA LYS A 235 -17.53 8.54 -28.23
C LYS A 235 -16.39 8.58 -27.19
N TYR A 236 -16.27 7.53 -26.35
CA TYR A 236 -15.30 7.46 -25.26
C TYR A 236 -14.50 6.14 -25.30
N PRO A 237 -13.68 5.91 -26.34
CA PRO A 237 -12.98 4.64 -26.55
C PRO A 237 -12.00 4.30 -25.42
N ASN A 238 -11.36 5.28 -24.81
CA ASN A 238 -10.46 5.04 -23.66
C ASN A 238 -11.21 4.51 -22.43
N VAL A 239 -12.46 4.96 -22.21
CA VAL A 239 -13.28 4.44 -21.11
C VAL A 239 -13.81 3.04 -21.47
N ALA A 240 -14.17 2.81 -22.74
CA ALA A 240 -14.53 1.47 -23.24
C ALA A 240 -13.42 0.46 -22.96
N LYS A 241 -12.16 0.83 -23.26
CA LYS A 241 -10.97 0.03 -22.95
C LYS A 241 -10.85 -0.28 -21.46
N MET A 242 -11.08 0.71 -20.58
CA MET A 242 -11.06 0.48 -19.14
C MET A 242 -12.13 -0.53 -18.70
N VAL A 243 -13.33 -0.46 -19.26
CA VAL A 243 -14.40 -1.44 -18.98
C VAL A 243 -13.98 -2.84 -19.43
N VAL A 244 -13.43 -2.99 -20.62
CA VAL A 244 -12.93 -4.29 -21.13
C VAL A 244 -11.84 -4.85 -20.21
N ASN A 245 -10.88 -4.02 -19.78
CA ASN A 245 -9.84 -4.43 -18.84
C ASN A 245 -10.41 -4.93 -17.51
N CYS A 246 -11.43 -4.25 -16.99
CA CYS A 246 -12.11 -4.68 -15.76
C CYS A 246 -12.85 -6.01 -15.95
N TYR A 247 -13.46 -6.24 -17.10
CA TYR A 247 -14.17 -7.50 -17.38
C TYR A 247 -13.23 -8.67 -17.65
N ALA A 248 -11.99 -8.39 -18.06
CA ALA A 248 -10.97 -9.43 -18.23
C ALA A 248 -10.69 -10.20 -16.93
N VAL A 249 -10.82 -9.56 -15.75
CA VAL A 249 -10.69 -10.26 -14.46
C VAL A 249 -11.85 -11.22 -14.17
N LEU A 250 -12.94 -11.16 -14.96
CA LEU A 250 -14.08 -12.08 -14.92
C LEU A 250 -13.96 -13.22 -15.97
N ASP A 251 -12.85 -13.30 -16.71
CA ASP A 251 -12.61 -14.23 -17.83
C ASP A 251 -13.67 -14.13 -18.95
N ARG A 252 -14.24 -12.95 -19.16
CA ARG A 252 -15.20 -12.71 -20.24
C ARG A 252 -15.10 -11.32 -20.85
N THR A 253 -15.59 -11.20 -22.07
CA THR A 253 -15.73 -9.91 -22.75
C THR A 253 -17.09 -9.29 -22.41
N PRO A 254 -17.16 -7.99 -22.09
CA PRO A 254 -18.43 -7.31 -21.89
C PRO A 254 -19.18 -7.14 -23.21
N SER A 255 -20.50 -7.17 -23.17
CA SER A 255 -21.34 -6.76 -24.30
C SER A 255 -21.25 -5.26 -24.55
N GLY A 256 -21.56 -4.81 -25.76
CA GLY A 256 -21.62 -3.38 -26.10
C GLY A 256 -22.58 -2.60 -25.20
N SER A 257 -23.70 -3.20 -24.78
CA SER A 257 -24.64 -2.61 -23.82
C SER A 257 -24.03 -2.42 -22.44
N GLU A 258 -23.30 -3.41 -21.91
CA GLU A 258 -22.60 -3.29 -20.64
C GLU A 258 -21.55 -2.17 -20.68
N ILE A 259 -20.78 -2.09 -21.80
CA ILE A 259 -19.80 -1.01 -21.98
C ILE A 259 -20.47 0.35 -21.96
N ASN A 260 -21.53 0.55 -22.75
CA ASN A 260 -22.27 1.82 -22.82
C ASN A 260 -22.85 2.22 -21.43
N GLN A 261 -23.39 1.26 -20.68
CA GLN A 261 -23.92 1.50 -19.33
C GLN A 261 -22.82 1.95 -18.36
N TRP A 262 -21.66 1.27 -18.38
CA TRP A 262 -20.55 1.65 -17.51
C TRP A 262 -19.98 3.02 -17.87
N ILE A 263 -19.84 3.35 -19.14
CA ILE A 263 -19.39 4.66 -19.59
C ILE A 263 -20.35 5.75 -19.10
N SER A 264 -21.65 5.56 -19.36
CA SER A 264 -22.67 6.51 -18.89
C SER A 264 -22.63 6.70 -17.38
N LYS A 265 -22.52 5.60 -16.61
CA LYS A 265 -22.43 5.65 -15.15
C LYS A 265 -21.16 6.35 -14.67
N THR A 266 -20.03 6.08 -15.30
CA THR A 266 -18.72 6.65 -14.90
C THR A 266 -18.65 8.14 -15.19
N ARG A 267 -19.21 8.59 -16.30
CA ARG A 267 -19.25 10.00 -16.73
C ARG A 267 -20.29 10.83 -15.97
N ASN A 268 -21.41 10.24 -15.59
CA ASN A 268 -22.50 10.92 -14.88
C ASN A 268 -22.30 10.88 -13.36
N GLY A 269 -21.17 11.41 -12.87
CA GLY A 269 -20.84 11.52 -11.45
C GLY A 269 -20.15 10.29 -10.85
N GLY A 270 -19.79 9.28 -11.66
CA GLY A 270 -18.97 8.16 -11.24
C GLY A 270 -17.48 8.46 -11.34
N SER A 271 -16.66 7.42 -11.24
CA SER A 271 -15.20 7.50 -11.37
C SER A 271 -14.61 6.18 -11.87
N GLY A 272 -13.36 6.23 -12.36
CA GLY A 272 -12.63 5.01 -12.73
C GLY A 272 -12.49 4.04 -11.55
N THR A 273 -12.20 4.55 -10.35
CA THR A 273 -12.15 3.73 -9.13
C THR A 273 -13.48 3.06 -8.81
N ALA A 274 -14.60 3.79 -8.99
CA ALA A 274 -15.93 3.22 -8.76
C ALA A 274 -16.24 2.08 -9.76
N LEU A 275 -15.83 2.21 -11.03
CA LEU A 275 -15.92 1.16 -12.03
C LEU A 275 -15.17 -0.10 -11.56
N VAL A 276 -13.86 0.02 -11.30
CA VAL A 276 -13.02 -1.12 -10.88
C VAL A 276 -13.55 -1.76 -9.60
N LYS A 277 -13.87 -0.94 -8.57
CA LYS A 277 -14.39 -1.41 -7.29
C LYS A 277 -15.67 -2.22 -7.46
N ASN A 278 -16.63 -1.72 -8.27
CA ASN A 278 -17.89 -2.42 -8.48
C ASN A 278 -17.69 -3.80 -9.16
N ILE A 279 -16.74 -3.91 -10.09
CA ILE A 279 -16.42 -5.20 -10.73
C ILE A 279 -15.75 -6.15 -9.73
N LEU A 280 -14.71 -5.72 -9.00
CA LEU A 280 -13.99 -6.55 -8.03
C LEU A 280 -14.84 -6.91 -6.79
N GLN A 281 -15.91 -6.18 -6.52
CA GLN A 281 -16.87 -6.47 -5.45
C GLN A 281 -18.15 -7.15 -5.97
N SER A 282 -18.26 -7.41 -7.27
CA SER A 282 -19.42 -8.10 -7.86
C SER A 282 -19.51 -9.56 -7.37
N ARG A 283 -20.72 -10.11 -7.32
CA ARG A 283 -20.93 -11.55 -7.03
C ARG A 283 -20.16 -12.44 -8.01
N GLU A 284 -20.08 -12.03 -9.27
CA GLU A 284 -19.38 -12.77 -10.31
C GLU A 284 -17.89 -12.90 -9.96
N TYR A 285 -17.24 -11.79 -9.62
CA TYR A 285 -15.84 -11.80 -9.19
C TYR A 285 -15.64 -12.55 -7.88
N GLN A 286 -16.48 -12.32 -6.87
CA GLN A 286 -16.36 -12.98 -5.56
C GLN A 286 -16.48 -14.52 -5.67
N ASN A 287 -17.36 -15.01 -6.54
CA ASN A 287 -17.47 -16.44 -6.80
C ASN A 287 -16.24 -17.01 -7.49
N LYS A 288 -15.69 -16.27 -8.48
CA LYS A 288 -14.48 -16.66 -9.20
C LYS A 288 -13.25 -16.64 -8.29
N SER A 289 -13.11 -15.62 -7.46
CA SER A 289 -11.91 -15.35 -6.66
C SER A 289 -11.96 -15.95 -5.24
N LYS A 290 -12.96 -16.77 -4.93
CA LYS A 290 -13.17 -17.33 -3.57
C LYS A 290 -11.92 -17.99 -2.97
N ASN A 291 -11.11 -18.64 -3.79
CA ASN A 291 -9.86 -19.31 -3.39
C ASN A 291 -8.63 -18.65 -4.02
N ALA A 292 -8.75 -17.41 -4.51
CA ALA A 292 -7.65 -16.71 -5.14
C ALA A 292 -6.55 -16.38 -4.12
N SER A 293 -5.32 -16.71 -4.45
CA SER A 293 -4.15 -16.32 -3.67
C SER A 293 -3.97 -14.79 -3.71
N ASP A 294 -3.09 -14.27 -2.85
CA ASP A 294 -2.72 -12.85 -2.93
C ASP A 294 -2.02 -12.51 -4.24
N ALA A 295 -1.28 -13.44 -4.83
CA ALA A 295 -0.68 -13.26 -6.15
C ALA A 295 -1.73 -13.10 -7.25
N ASP A 296 -2.77 -13.93 -7.25
CA ASP A 296 -3.88 -13.84 -8.21
C ASP A 296 -4.64 -12.52 -8.04
N TYR A 297 -4.94 -12.13 -6.79
CA TYR A 297 -5.59 -10.85 -6.51
C TYR A 297 -4.76 -9.64 -6.98
N ILE A 298 -3.44 -9.66 -6.76
CA ILE A 298 -2.54 -8.61 -7.23
C ILE A 298 -2.55 -8.56 -8.77
N ALA A 299 -2.51 -9.72 -9.45
CA ALA A 299 -2.60 -9.78 -10.91
C ALA A 299 -3.92 -9.21 -11.43
N ASP A 300 -5.05 -9.51 -10.76
CA ASP A 300 -6.36 -8.95 -11.09
C ASP A 300 -6.39 -7.41 -10.89
N LEU A 301 -5.71 -6.88 -9.86
CA LEU A 301 -5.58 -5.42 -9.68
C LEU A 301 -4.82 -4.78 -10.85
N TYR A 302 -3.69 -5.35 -11.28
CA TYR A 302 -2.92 -4.85 -12.43
C TYR A 302 -3.77 -4.87 -13.70
N GLN A 303 -4.50 -5.95 -13.93
CA GLN A 303 -5.38 -6.08 -15.09
C GLN A 303 -6.53 -5.06 -15.04
N ALA A 304 -7.23 -4.94 -13.90
CA ALA A 304 -8.40 -4.08 -13.79
C ALA A 304 -8.06 -2.58 -13.82
N PHE A 305 -6.98 -2.16 -13.11
CA PHE A 305 -6.59 -0.75 -13.04
C PHE A 305 -5.76 -0.28 -14.24
N PHE A 306 -4.86 -1.12 -14.74
CA PHE A 306 -3.86 -0.72 -15.73
C PHE A 306 -4.02 -1.42 -17.08
N GLY A 307 -4.79 -2.50 -17.16
CA GLY A 307 -4.97 -3.30 -18.38
C GLY A 307 -3.69 -4.00 -18.83
N ARG A 308 -2.83 -4.37 -17.88
CA ARG A 308 -1.57 -5.07 -18.14
C ARG A 308 -1.30 -6.15 -17.11
N SER A 309 -0.43 -7.08 -17.45
CA SER A 309 0.11 -8.06 -16.50
C SER A 309 1.12 -7.40 -15.53
N CYS A 310 1.25 -7.99 -14.34
CA CYS A 310 2.33 -7.69 -13.40
C CYS A 310 3.50 -8.65 -13.58
N ASN A 311 4.70 -8.21 -13.25
CA ASN A 311 5.88 -9.06 -13.18
C ASN A 311 6.05 -9.66 -11.76
N THR A 312 6.97 -10.62 -11.64
CA THR A 312 7.23 -11.32 -10.36
C THR A 312 7.67 -10.38 -9.23
N SER A 313 8.47 -9.36 -9.54
CA SER A 313 8.96 -8.38 -8.56
C SER A 313 7.81 -7.50 -8.03
N GLU A 314 6.91 -7.06 -8.91
CA GLU A 314 5.70 -6.30 -8.54
C GLU A 314 4.81 -7.14 -7.61
N VAL A 315 4.56 -8.41 -7.97
CA VAL A 315 3.77 -9.33 -7.12
C VAL A 315 4.42 -9.48 -5.75
N GLN A 316 5.74 -9.74 -5.68
CA GLN A 316 6.43 -9.91 -4.41
C GLN A 316 6.40 -8.65 -3.54
N SER A 317 6.56 -7.48 -4.14
CA SER A 317 6.48 -6.19 -3.44
C SER A 317 5.11 -6.00 -2.77
N TRP A 318 4.01 -6.25 -3.48
CA TRP A 318 2.67 -6.14 -2.91
C TRP A 318 2.33 -7.23 -1.90
N LYS A 319 2.83 -8.47 -2.08
CA LYS A 319 2.74 -9.51 -1.05
C LYS A 319 3.44 -9.09 0.24
N ASN A 320 4.61 -8.44 0.14
CA ASN A 320 5.30 -7.89 1.31
C ASN A 320 4.48 -6.77 1.99
N VAL A 321 3.73 -5.98 1.23
CA VAL A 321 2.81 -4.99 1.80
C VAL A 321 1.67 -5.67 2.55
N LEU A 322 1.04 -6.70 1.98
CA LEU A 322 -0.01 -7.48 2.64
C LEU A 322 0.48 -8.18 3.92
N SER A 323 1.71 -8.72 3.89
CA SER A 323 2.31 -9.37 5.07
C SER A 323 2.54 -8.40 6.24
N ASN A 324 2.52 -7.09 6.00
CA ASN A 324 2.53 -6.06 7.06
C ASN A 324 1.15 -5.87 7.73
N GLY A 325 0.16 -6.73 7.46
CA GLY A 325 -1.11 -6.77 8.18
C GLY A 325 -2.22 -5.86 7.63
N VAL A 326 -1.97 -5.11 6.55
CA VAL A 326 -3.00 -4.34 5.85
C VAL A 326 -3.96 -5.24 5.05
N SER A 327 -5.12 -4.73 4.68
CA SER A 327 -6.11 -5.49 3.93
C SER A 327 -5.90 -5.40 2.40
N ARG A 328 -6.60 -6.26 1.64
CA ARG A 328 -6.70 -6.14 0.18
C ARG A 328 -7.33 -4.81 -0.27
N ASN A 329 -8.19 -4.22 0.55
CA ASN A 329 -8.78 -2.90 0.28
C ASN A 329 -7.74 -1.77 0.35
N TYR A 330 -6.73 -1.89 1.21
CA TYR A 330 -5.57 -1.00 1.22
C TYR A 330 -4.82 -1.03 -0.12
N LEU A 331 -4.53 -2.22 -0.65
CA LEU A 331 -3.89 -2.34 -1.97
C LEU A 331 -4.73 -1.65 -3.05
N MET A 332 -6.02 -1.94 -3.10
CA MET A 332 -6.94 -1.33 -4.06
C MET A 332 -6.91 0.21 -3.97
N ALA A 333 -6.80 0.77 -2.76
CA ALA A 333 -6.68 2.22 -2.56
C ALA A 333 -5.35 2.78 -3.09
N GLN A 334 -4.24 2.03 -2.92
CA GLN A 334 -2.93 2.42 -3.49
C GLN A 334 -2.97 2.42 -5.02
N PHE A 335 -3.56 1.40 -5.65
CA PHE A 335 -3.74 1.34 -7.11
C PHE A 335 -4.61 2.51 -7.61
N ALA A 336 -5.72 2.80 -6.95
CA ALA A 336 -6.60 3.91 -7.30
C ALA A 336 -5.91 5.30 -7.20
N SER A 337 -4.96 5.46 -6.28
CA SER A 337 -4.22 6.71 -6.08
C SER A 337 -2.98 6.85 -6.96
N SER A 338 -2.57 5.78 -7.67
CA SER A 338 -1.35 5.75 -8.48
C SER A 338 -1.38 6.74 -9.64
N ALA A 339 -0.20 7.23 -10.04
CA ALA A 339 -0.05 8.12 -11.18
C ALA A 339 -0.47 7.44 -12.50
N GLU A 340 -0.18 6.14 -12.65
CA GLU A 340 -0.55 5.34 -13.82
C GLU A 340 -2.08 5.31 -14.01
N PHE A 341 -2.83 5.03 -12.94
CA PHE A 341 -4.29 5.01 -13.02
C PHE A 341 -4.91 6.40 -13.24
N LYS A 342 -4.38 7.43 -12.57
CA LYS A 342 -4.82 8.81 -12.78
C LYS A 342 -4.63 9.26 -14.23
N LYS A 343 -3.50 8.90 -14.85
CA LYS A 343 -3.23 9.17 -16.27
C LYS A 343 -4.24 8.45 -17.16
N THR A 344 -4.53 7.17 -16.89
CA THR A 344 -5.53 6.39 -17.64
C THR A 344 -6.92 7.03 -17.55
N CYS A 345 -7.36 7.45 -16.37
CA CYS A 345 -8.63 8.14 -16.19
C CYS A 345 -8.68 9.49 -16.91
N SER A 346 -7.60 10.27 -16.82
CA SER A 346 -7.47 11.57 -17.51
C SER A 346 -7.58 11.41 -19.03
N ALA A 347 -6.92 10.40 -19.61
CA ALA A 347 -7.04 10.09 -21.03
C ALA A 347 -8.46 9.69 -21.45
N GLY A 348 -9.26 9.16 -20.53
CA GLY A 348 -10.69 8.86 -20.72
C GLY A 348 -11.61 10.05 -20.42
N GLY A 349 -11.09 11.20 -19.99
CA GLY A 349 -11.89 12.37 -19.60
C GLY A 349 -12.79 12.09 -18.40
N ILE A 350 -12.37 11.24 -17.46
CA ILE A 350 -13.11 10.87 -16.25
C ILE A 350 -12.31 11.11 -14.98
N SER A 351 -13.02 11.31 -13.86
CA SER A 351 -12.39 11.36 -12.54
C SER A 351 -11.79 9.99 -12.17
N SER A 352 -10.58 9.98 -11.60
CA SER A 352 -10.01 8.75 -11.02
C SER A 352 -10.81 8.28 -9.81
N GLY A 353 -11.28 9.19 -8.97
CA GLY A 353 -11.89 8.87 -7.69
C GLY A 353 -10.87 8.36 -6.66
N ASN A 354 -11.37 7.90 -5.52
CA ASN A 354 -10.59 7.34 -4.44
C ASN A 354 -11.32 6.19 -3.74
N ILE A 355 -10.61 5.47 -2.87
CA ILE A 355 -11.18 4.46 -1.97
C ILE A 355 -11.05 4.96 -0.55
N THR A 356 -12.15 5.08 0.16
CA THR A 356 -12.16 5.38 1.58
C THR A 356 -11.75 4.14 2.38
N LEU A 357 -10.67 4.26 3.15
CA LEU A 357 -10.22 3.23 4.07
C LEU A 357 -11.09 3.26 5.34
N THR A 358 -11.68 2.13 5.70
CA THR A 358 -12.58 2.01 6.84
C THR A 358 -11.93 1.33 8.04
N GLU A 359 -11.02 0.38 7.82
CA GLU A 359 -10.31 -0.33 8.86
C GLU A 359 -9.12 0.49 9.39
N GLU A 360 -8.90 0.47 10.70
CA GLU A 360 -7.81 1.23 11.32
C GLU A 360 -6.43 0.69 10.91
N ARG A 361 -6.30 -0.62 10.67
CA ARG A 361 -5.05 -1.20 10.16
C ARG A 361 -4.66 -0.65 8.78
N ASP A 362 -5.63 -0.25 7.97
CA ASP A 362 -5.40 0.35 6.65
C ASP A 362 -5.10 1.85 6.75
N LYS A 363 -5.72 2.55 7.71
CA LYS A 363 -5.45 3.97 8.01
C LYS A 363 -4.09 4.16 8.68
N HIS A 364 -3.65 3.16 9.45
CA HIS A 364 -2.40 3.17 10.21
C HIS A 364 -1.47 2.00 9.80
N PRO A 365 -1.02 1.93 8.52
CA PRO A 365 -0.27 0.78 7.99
C PRO A 365 1.07 0.56 8.71
N GLY A 366 1.68 1.60 9.25
CA GLY A 366 2.89 1.49 10.05
C GLY A 366 2.67 0.79 11.38
N VAL A 367 1.53 1.04 12.05
CA VAL A 367 1.15 0.32 13.29
C VAL A 367 0.76 -1.12 12.96
N ALA A 368 0.05 -1.36 11.86
CA ALA A 368 -0.26 -2.71 11.37
C ALA A 368 1.02 -3.53 11.15
N LYS A 369 2.07 -2.91 10.57
CA LYS A 369 3.39 -3.54 10.40
C LYS A 369 4.03 -3.90 11.74
N MET A 370 3.95 -3.04 12.75
CA MET A 370 4.45 -3.34 14.10
C MET A 370 3.70 -4.55 14.69
N VAL A 371 2.38 -4.60 14.54
CA VAL A 371 1.57 -5.76 14.97
C VAL A 371 1.99 -7.03 14.25
N ALA A 372 2.15 -6.99 12.93
CA ALA A 372 2.59 -8.12 12.13
C ALA A 372 3.96 -8.66 12.58
N GLY A 373 4.92 -7.76 12.87
CA GLY A 373 6.22 -8.12 13.45
C GLY A 373 6.11 -8.82 14.80
N CYS A 374 5.19 -8.37 15.65
CA CYS A 374 4.90 -9.03 16.92
C CYS A 374 4.29 -10.44 16.73
N TYR A 375 3.46 -10.67 15.72
CA TYR A 375 2.97 -12.02 15.40
C TYR A 375 4.06 -12.91 14.79
N GLN A 376 4.98 -12.32 14.04
CA GLN A 376 6.10 -13.06 13.45
C GLN A 376 6.96 -13.73 14.52
N ILE A 377 7.22 -13.10 15.67
CA ILE A 377 7.96 -13.72 16.77
C ILE A 377 7.20 -14.86 17.43
N LEU A 378 5.88 -14.93 17.29
CA LEU A 378 5.08 -16.09 17.70
C LEU A 378 5.14 -17.25 16.69
N GLY A 379 5.61 -16.98 15.46
CA GLY A 379 5.72 -17.97 14.38
C GLY A 379 4.39 -18.20 13.66
N ARG A 380 3.45 -17.25 13.70
CA ARG A 380 2.16 -17.37 13.01
C ARG A 380 1.73 -16.07 12.33
N THR A 381 0.89 -16.20 11.32
CA THR A 381 0.27 -15.06 10.64
C THR A 381 -1.01 -14.66 11.39
N PRO A 382 -1.20 -13.37 11.72
CA PRO A 382 -2.42 -12.90 12.37
C PRO A 382 -3.62 -12.92 11.42
N ALA A 383 -4.82 -13.13 11.97
CA ALA A 383 -6.05 -12.79 11.25
C ALA A 383 -6.19 -11.27 11.12
N GLY A 384 -6.86 -10.80 10.05
CA GLY A 384 -7.08 -9.36 9.85
C GLY A 384 -7.79 -8.68 11.03
N THR A 385 -8.73 -9.37 11.69
CA THR A 385 -9.42 -8.89 12.89
C THR A 385 -8.48 -8.75 14.10
N GLU A 386 -7.47 -9.62 14.23
CA GLU A 386 -6.48 -9.51 15.30
C GLU A 386 -5.61 -8.26 15.08
N VAL A 387 -5.15 -8.03 13.84
CA VAL A 387 -4.38 -6.81 13.50
C VAL A 387 -5.23 -5.57 13.76
N GLU A 388 -6.46 -5.55 13.28
CA GLU A 388 -7.39 -4.43 13.47
C GLU A 388 -7.61 -4.10 14.96
N ASN A 389 -7.80 -5.11 15.81
CA ASN A 389 -8.00 -4.91 17.25
C ASN A 389 -6.75 -4.36 17.94
N TRP A 390 -5.56 -4.89 17.60
CA TRP A 390 -4.31 -4.38 18.14
C TRP A 390 -4.02 -2.95 17.67
N VAL A 391 -4.24 -2.64 16.40
CA VAL A 391 -4.09 -1.29 15.88
C VAL A 391 -5.02 -0.32 16.61
N LYS A 392 -6.32 -0.63 16.69
CA LYS A 392 -7.30 0.19 17.43
C LYS A 392 -6.85 0.43 18.87
N LYS A 393 -6.48 -0.62 19.59
CA LYS A 393 -6.00 -0.49 20.97
C LYS A 393 -4.79 0.43 21.07
N THR A 394 -3.82 0.25 20.18
CA THR A 394 -2.56 1.00 20.22
C THR A 394 -2.76 2.49 19.96
N ILE A 395 -3.58 2.85 18.95
CA ILE A 395 -3.81 4.25 18.57
C ILE A 395 -4.77 5.00 19.51
N THR A 396 -5.66 4.29 20.22
CA THR A 396 -6.66 4.94 21.10
C THR A 396 -6.22 5.03 22.56
N THR A 397 -5.82 3.92 23.13
CA THR A 397 -5.55 3.81 24.57
C THR A 397 -4.19 3.18 24.89
N GLY A 398 -3.48 2.67 23.90
CA GLY A 398 -2.21 1.97 24.07
C GLY A 398 -0.99 2.85 23.81
N SER A 399 0.14 2.17 23.72
CA SER A 399 1.44 2.71 23.30
C SER A 399 2.21 1.66 22.51
N GLY A 400 3.27 2.06 21.81
CA GLY A 400 4.14 1.11 21.12
C GLY A 400 4.76 0.08 22.07
N ALA A 401 5.18 0.49 23.28
CA ALA A 401 5.72 -0.41 24.29
C ALA A 401 4.66 -1.40 24.82
N GLU A 402 3.43 -0.94 25.08
CA GLU A 402 2.34 -1.83 25.51
C GLU A 402 1.92 -2.82 24.42
N LEU A 403 2.01 -2.42 23.15
CA LEU A 403 1.83 -3.35 22.02
C LEU A 403 2.86 -4.48 22.09
N ALA A 404 4.14 -4.16 22.11
CA ALA A 404 5.21 -5.16 22.14
C ALA A 404 5.15 -6.02 23.43
N ASP A 405 4.94 -5.42 24.59
CA ASP A 405 4.80 -6.12 25.87
C ASP A 405 3.64 -7.13 25.86
N GLY A 406 2.54 -6.82 25.17
CA GLY A 406 1.42 -7.74 25.03
C GLY A 406 1.80 -9.07 24.38
N PHE A 407 2.85 -9.07 23.57
CA PHE A 407 3.39 -10.28 22.95
C PHE A 407 4.54 -10.90 23.76
N PHE A 408 5.55 -10.12 24.15
CA PHE A 408 6.69 -10.64 24.89
C PHE A 408 6.33 -11.20 26.27
N LYS A 409 5.29 -10.67 26.92
CA LYS A 409 4.77 -11.14 28.22
C LYS A 409 3.65 -12.19 28.06
N SER A 410 3.26 -12.56 26.84
CA SER A 410 2.23 -13.56 26.62
C SER A 410 2.70 -14.97 26.99
N GLN A 411 1.76 -15.81 27.44
CA GLN A 411 2.05 -17.24 27.67
C GLN A 411 2.51 -17.93 26.38
N GLU A 412 1.97 -17.53 25.22
CA GLU A 412 2.35 -18.07 23.90
C GLU A 412 3.85 -17.83 23.63
N TYR A 413 4.37 -16.64 23.91
CA TYR A 413 5.79 -16.34 23.75
C TYR A 413 6.66 -17.05 24.78
N HIS A 414 6.24 -17.09 26.06
CA HIS A 414 7.00 -17.79 27.11
C HIS A 414 7.14 -19.28 26.84
N ASN A 415 6.13 -19.92 26.28
CA ASN A 415 6.17 -21.36 25.94
C ASN A 415 7.21 -21.68 24.85
N LYS A 416 7.71 -20.69 24.10
CA LYS A 416 8.76 -20.89 23.09
C LYS A 416 10.14 -21.16 23.70
N ASN A 417 10.36 -20.84 24.96
CA ASN A 417 11.65 -21.01 25.67
C ASN A 417 12.85 -20.51 24.84
N THR A 418 12.74 -19.32 24.27
CA THR A 418 13.74 -18.73 23.38
C THR A 418 15.10 -18.58 24.05
N SER A 419 16.20 -18.86 23.34
CA SER A 419 17.56 -18.51 23.79
C SER A 419 17.74 -16.99 23.84
N ASN A 420 18.81 -16.49 24.50
CA ASN A 420 19.15 -15.06 24.51
C ASN A 420 19.40 -14.54 23.08
N ALA A 421 20.07 -15.32 22.22
CA ALA A 421 20.27 -14.99 20.82
C ALA A 421 18.92 -14.82 20.06
N GLN A 422 17.99 -15.75 20.25
CA GLN A 422 16.68 -15.67 19.64
C GLN A 422 15.88 -14.48 20.19
N TYR A 423 15.94 -14.24 21.51
CA TYR A 423 15.26 -13.11 22.15
C TYR A 423 15.71 -11.76 21.57
N VAL A 424 17.03 -11.58 21.33
CA VAL A 424 17.55 -10.37 20.68
C VAL A 424 16.99 -10.20 19.26
N ASN A 425 17.01 -11.26 18.45
CA ASN A 425 16.42 -11.22 17.11
C ASN A 425 14.92 -10.90 17.15
N ASP A 426 14.20 -11.45 18.12
CA ASP A 426 12.78 -11.22 18.31
C ASP A 426 12.51 -9.75 18.67
N LEU A 427 13.37 -9.12 19.51
CA LEU A 427 13.26 -7.70 19.82
C LEU A 427 13.41 -6.82 18.55
N TYR A 428 14.42 -7.07 17.73
CA TYR A 428 14.61 -6.31 16.49
C TYR A 428 13.45 -6.53 15.51
N THR A 429 12.96 -7.75 15.41
CA THR A 429 11.83 -8.10 14.52
C THR A 429 10.52 -7.44 14.99
N ALA A 430 10.15 -7.62 16.26
CA ALA A 430 8.87 -7.14 16.76
C ALA A 430 8.83 -5.62 16.95
N ILE A 431 9.93 -5.01 17.43
CA ILE A 431 9.97 -3.59 17.81
C ILE A 431 10.34 -2.72 16.61
N PHE A 432 11.35 -3.11 15.81
CA PHE A 432 11.85 -2.29 14.71
C PHE A 432 11.44 -2.80 13.33
N GLY A 433 10.91 -4.03 13.22
CA GLY A 433 10.52 -4.65 11.94
C GLY A 433 11.71 -4.90 10.99
N ARG A 434 12.89 -5.17 11.56
CA ARG A 434 14.15 -5.46 10.84
C ARG A 434 15.00 -6.51 11.56
N THR A 435 15.99 -7.04 10.89
CA THR A 435 17.02 -7.90 11.50
C THR A 435 17.99 -7.07 12.32
N ALA A 436 18.58 -7.69 13.35
CA ALA A 436 19.66 -7.08 14.11
C ALA A 436 20.93 -6.94 13.26
N ASP A 437 21.62 -5.82 13.36
CA ASP A 437 23.00 -5.72 12.88
C ASP A 437 23.95 -6.51 13.78
N SER A 438 25.12 -6.90 13.25
CA SER A 438 26.05 -7.78 13.97
C SER A 438 26.55 -7.19 15.29
N ARG A 439 26.74 -5.86 15.36
CA ARG A 439 27.22 -5.17 16.56
C ARG A 439 26.12 -5.12 17.63
N GLY A 440 24.94 -4.67 17.25
CA GLY A 440 23.79 -4.60 18.15
C GLY A 440 23.40 -5.98 18.67
N PHE A 441 23.37 -6.98 17.80
CA PHE A 441 23.12 -8.38 18.19
C PHE A 441 24.12 -8.86 19.25
N SER A 442 25.42 -8.70 18.98
CA SER A 442 26.47 -9.16 19.90
C SER A 442 26.43 -8.44 21.25
N SER A 443 26.22 -7.11 21.25
CA SER A 443 26.14 -6.31 22.46
C SER A 443 24.99 -6.75 23.36
N TRP A 444 23.78 -6.88 22.82
CA TRP A 444 22.61 -7.26 23.61
C TRP A 444 22.63 -8.72 24.04
N LYS A 445 23.12 -9.62 23.16
CA LYS A 445 23.30 -11.03 23.55
C LYS A 445 24.29 -11.16 24.70
N ASN A 446 25.43 -10.46 24.66
CA ASN A 446 26.43 -10.50 25.73
C ASN A 446 25.86 -9.91 27.03
N ALA A 447 25.08 -8.82 26.99
CA ALA A 447 24.43 -8.27 28.17
C ALA A 447 23.49 -9.30 28.83
N LEU A 448 22.69 -10.01 28.05
CA LEU A 448 21.82 -11.08 28.56
C LEU A 448 22.60 -12.27 29.11
N ASP A 449 23.68 -12.70 28.46
CA ASP A 449 24.53 -13.81 28.89
C ASP A 449 25.30 -13.46 30.19
N ASN A 450 25.57 -12.18 30.41
CA ASN A 450 26.17 -11.65 31.66
C ASN A 450 25.13 -11.34 32.74
N GLY A 451 23.88 -11.78 32.60
CA GLY A 451 22.86 -11.72 33.64
C GLY A 451 21.97 -10.48 33.62
N THR A 452 22.07 -9.59 32.62
CA THR A 452 21.09 -8.52 32.46
C THR A 452 19.72 -9.13 32.17
N SER A 453 18.66 -8.65 32.82
CA SER A 453 17.32 -9.22 32.64
C SER A 453 16.77 -8.90 31.25
N ARG A 454 15.93 -9.80 30.72
CA ARG A 454 15.22 -9.58 29.44
C ARG A 454 14.34 -8.32 29.48
N ASP A 455 13.76 -8.01 30.63
CA ASP A 455 12.94 -6.81 30.82
C ASP A 455 13.79 -5.53 30.75
N THR A 456 14.99 -5.54 31.35
CA THR A 456 15.93 -4.42 31.24
C THR A 456 16.33 -4.17 29.80
N VAL A 457 16.70 -5.21 29.07
CA VAL A 457 17.06 -5.10 27.63
C VAL A 457 15.87 -4.59 26.82
N ARG A 458 14.66 -5.15 27.00
CA ARG A 458 13.47 -4.72 26.27
C ARG A 458 13.12 -3.24 26.58
N ASN A 459 13.22 -2.80 27.83
CA ASN A 459 13.01 -1.40 28.17
C ASN A 459 14.05 -0.47 27.51
N ALA A 460 15.30 -0.91 27.36
CA ALA A 460 16.31 -0.14 26.64
C ALA A 460 15.93 0.05 25.13
N PHE A 461 15.31 -0.95 24.52
CA PHE A 461 14.75 -0.80 23.17
C PHE A 461 13.65 0.27 23.12
N TYR A 462 12.74 0.31 24.11
CA TYR A 462 11.68 1.33 24.17
C TYR A 462 12.22 2.74 24.41
N GLU A 463 13.34 2.88 25.10
CA GLU A 463 13.99 4.18 25.35
C GLU A 463 14.90 4.63 24.21
N SER A 464 15.16 3.77 23.22
CA SER A 464 16.01 4.10 22.08
C SER A 464 15.42 5.21 21.19
N ALA A 465 16.29 6.02 20.61
CA ALA A 465 15.89 7.04 19.64
C ALA A 465 15.14 6.44 18.45
N GLU A 466 15.58 5.25 17.97
CA GLU A 466 14.94 4.53 16.85
C GLU A 466 13.46 4.20 17.16
N PHE A 467 13.18 3.67 18.36
CA PHE A 467 11.80 3.35 18.73
C PHE A 467 10.93 4.59 18.88
N LYS A 468 11.44 5.64 19.54
CA LYS A 468 10.73 6.91 19.71
C LYS A 468 10.40 7.56 18.36
N GLN A 469 11.35 7.55 17.43
CA GLN A 469 11.12 8.04 16.07
C GLN A 469 10.10 7.17 15.31
N LEU A 470 10.18 5.84 15.45
CA LEU A 470 9.22 4.93 14.82
C LEU A 470 7.79 5.19 15.33
N CYS A 471 7.61 5.33 16.64
CA CYS A 471 6.32 5.64 17.24
C CYS A 471 5.82 7.03 16.79
N LYS A 472 6.68 8.05 16.80
CA LYS A 472 6.35 9.40 16.32
C LYS A 472 5.93 9.39 14.84
N LYS A 473 6.68 8.69 13.99
CA LYS A 473 6.34 8.52 12.55
C LYS A 473 4.97 7.89 12.35
N ASN A 474 4.56 6.98 13.21
CA ASN A 474 3.28 6.28 13.14
C ASN A 474 2.16 6.96 13.95
N GLY A 475 2.41 8.13 14.52
CA GLY A 475 1.42 8.90 15.27
C GLY A 475 0.94 8.23 16.57
N ILE A 476 1.77 7.38 17.18
CA ILE A 476 1.46 6.69 18.44
C ILE A 476 2.40 7.12 19.57
N VAL A 477 1.92 6.98 20.80
CA VAL A 477 2.75 7.18 21.99
C VAL A 477 3.75 6.03 22.10
N ASP A 478 5.01 6.32 22.31
CA ASP A 478 6.09 5.33 22.47
C ASP A 478 5.90 4.50 23.74
N LYS A 479 5.78 5.17 24.88
CA LYS A 479 5.57 4.55 26.20
C LYS A 479 4.65 5.41 27.05
N LYS A 480 3.67 4.78 27.70
CA LYS A 480 2.87 5.44 28.74
C LYS A 480 3.61 5.33 30.06
N ASN A 481 3.93 6.46 30.61
CA ASN A 481 4.43 6.54 31.97
C ASN A 481 3.23 6.55 32.92
N ARG A 482 2.92 5.41 33.55
CA ARG A 482 1.89 5.33 34.59
C ARG A 482 2.21 6.25 35.76
N TYR A 483 3.51 6.36 36.07
CA TYR A 483 4.04 7.15 37.12
C TYR A 483 5.12 8.10 36.56
N PRO A 484 4.74 9.26 35.95
CA PRO A 484 5.68 10.11 35.23
C PRO A 484 6.89 10.58 36.07
N LYS A 485 6.71 10.85 37.36
CA LYS A 485 7.80 11.24 38.27
C LYS A 485 8.75 10.08 38.54
N ALA A 486 8.22 8.87 38.71
CA ALA A 486 9.00 7.64 38.83
C ALA A 486 9.82 7.37 37.56
N ALA A 487 9.18 7.48 36.40
CA ALA A 487 9.83 7.34 35.10
C ALA A 487 10.97 8.35 34.92
N ALA A 488 10.75 9.61 35.30
CA ALA A 488 11.78 10.64 35.24
C ALA A 488 13.02 10.31 36.11
N VAL A 489 12.84 9.67 37.27
CA VAL A 489 13.96 9.18 38.09
C VAL A 489 14.62 7.97 37.44
N LEU A 490 13.83 6.98 36.95
CA LEU A 490 14.36 5.80 36.28
C LEU A 490 15.20 6.14 35.05
N ASN A 491 14.86 7.20 34.34
CA ASN A 491 15.65 7.72 33.21
C ASN A 491 17.03 8.27 33.66
N GLN A 492 17.18 8.68 34.90
CA GLN A 492 18.44 9.20 35.43
C GLN A 492 19.33 8.11 36.04
N VAL A 493 18.71 7.11 36.72
CA VAL A 493 19.44 6.10 37.48
C VAL A 493 19.48 4.73 36.81
N GLY A 494 18.77 4.56 35.73
CA GLY A 494 18.59 3.28 35.00
C GLY A 494 17.26 2.60 35.32
N TRP A 495 16.72 1.88 34.32
CA TRP A 495 15.47 1.13 34.41
C TRP A 495 15.70 -0.25 35.05
N ASP A 496 16.18 -0.23 36.31
CA ASP A 496 16.53 -1.40 37.08
C ASP A 496 15.97 -1.31 38.51
N LEU A 497 15.49 -2.43 39.05
CA LEU A 497 14.84 -2.47 40.36
C LEU A 497 15.80 -2.12 41.48
N LYS A 498 17.08 -2.52 41.35
CA LYS A 498 18.10 -2.23 42.36
C LYS A 498 18.51 -0.76 42.36
N ALA A 499 18.64 -0.16 41.16
CA ALA A 499 18.91 1.27 40.99
C ALA A 499 17.76 2.12 41.58
N ALA A 500 16.50 1.75 41.30
CA ALA A 500 15.32 2.38 41.90
C ALA A 500 15.34 2.30 43.44
N PHE A 501 15.67 1.13 43.98
CA PHE A 501 15.78 0.94 45.41
C PHE A 501 16.88 1.81 46.02
N GLN A 502 18.07 1.83 45.39
CA GLN A 502 19.21 2.63 45.88
C GLN A 502 18.90 4.12 45.89
N TRP A 503 18.18 4.61 44.84
CA TRP A 503 17.77 6.02 44.82
C TRP A 503 16.85 6.37 46.01
N SER A 504 15.86 5.51 46.28
CA SER A 504 14.96 5.72 47.43
C SER A 504 15.68 5.60 48.77
N ALA A 505 16.57 4.62 48.91
CA ALA A 505 17.39 4.43 50.11
C ALA A 505 18.46 5.54 50.30
N GLY A 506 18.82 6.26 49.24
CA GLY A 506 19.74 7.40 49.27
C GLY A 506 19.10 8.72 49.67
N MET A 507 17.78 8.78 49.87
CA MET A 507 17.10 10.00 50.28
C MET A 507 17.57 10.48 51.67
N LYS A 508 17.59 11.80 51.86
CA LYS A 508 17.81 12.39 53.20
C LYS A 508 16.58 12.10 54.06
N TYR A 509 16.81 11.45 55.21
CA TYR A 509 15.72 11.24 56.19
C TYR A 509 15.21 12.56 56.76
N SER A 510 13.91 12.73 56.79
CA SER A 510 13.24 13.85 57.46
C SER A 510 11.94 13.39 58.10
N LYS A 511 11.61 13.96 59.27
CA LYS A 511 10.29 13.73 59.89
C LYS A 511 9.23 14.39 58.99
N TYR A 512 8.41 13.57 58.35
CA TYR A 512 7.27 14.02 57.59
C TYR A 512 6.00 13.53 58.26
N THR A 513 5.09 14.44 58.58
CA THR A 513 3.82 14.12 59.19
C THR A 513 2.72 14.54 58.23
N ALA A 514 2.00 13.59 57.66
CA ALA A 514 0.81 13.88 56.86
C ALA A 514 -0.35 14.26 57.77
N THR A 515 -1.18 15.18 57.37
CA THR A 515 -2.36 15.65 58.11
C THR A 515 -3.55 14.68 58.05
N ALA A 516 -3.49 13.67 57.17
CA ALA A 516 -4.46 12.59 56.99
C ALA A 516 -3.72 11.28 56.69
N ALA A 517 -4.38 10.14 56.62
CA ALA A 517 -3.79 8.86 56.20
C ALA A 517 -3.75 8.75 54.65
N PRO A 518 -2.77 9.36 53.97
CA PRO A 518 -2.68 9.40 52.53
C PRO A 518 -2.21 8.06 51.98
N GLY A 519 -2.54 7.80 50.71
CA GLY A 519 -2.09 6.62 49.98
C GLY A 519 -0.65 6.75 49.44
N THR A 520 -0.21 5.68 48.75
CA THR A 520 1.14 5.56 48.15
C THR A 520 1.48 6.73 47.22
N GLU A 521 0.57 7.14 46.36
CA GLU A 521 0.81 8.22 45.38
C GLU A 521 1.13 9.55 46.05
N TYR A 522 0.45 9.88 47.14
CA TYR A 522 0.70 11.13 47.89
C TYR A 522 2.11 11.19 48.45
N TYR A 523 2.57 10.14 49.14
CA TYR A 523 3.92 10.06 49.70
C TYR A 523 4.98 10.01 48.61
N ALA A 524 4.75 9.28 47.50
CA ALA A 524 5.66 9.20 46.37
C ALA A 524 5.83 10.57 45.70
N ASN A 525 4.73 11.28 45.45
CA ASN A 525 4.76 12.62 44.87
C ASN A 525 5.58 13.61 45.70
N TYR A 526 5.48 13.54 47.05
CA TYR A 526 6.31 14.33 47.94
C TYR A 526 7.79 13.95 47.81
N GLY A 527 8.10 12.65 47.85
CA GLY A 527 9.48 12.16 47.78
C GLY A 527 10.17 12.49 46.47
N PHE A 528 9.52 12.33 45.35
CA PHE A 528 10.06 12.71 44.03
C PHE A 528 10.31 14.22 43.91
N THR A 529 9.48 15.04 44.56
CA THR A 529 9.61 16.51 44.52
C THR A 529 10.68 17.01 45.44
N CYS A 530 10.69 16.54 46.71
CA CYS A 530 11.54 17.06 47.77
C CYS A 530 12.85 16.30 47.94
N LYS A 531 12.96 15.07 47.41
CA LYS A 531 14.11 14.14 47.60
C LYS A 531 14.48 13.91 49.05
N THR A 532 13.52 13.99 49.95
CA THR A 532 13.66 13.79 51.40
C THR A 532 12.36 13.23 51.96
N GLY A 533 12.43 12.47 53.03
CA GLY A 533 11.22 11.90 53.66
C GLY A 533 11.53 10.90 54.75
N ASN A 534 10.45 10.34 55.32
CA ASN A 534 10.49 9.24 56.28
C ASN A 534 10.32 7.88 55.60
N CYS A 535 10.20 6.80 56.36
CA CYS A 535 9.99 5.45 55.88
C CYS A 535 8.82 5.33 54.87
N TYR A 536 7.71 6.04 55.11
CA TYR A 536 6.55 6.03 54.20
C TYR A 536 6.86 6.65 52.85
N VAL A 537 7.59 7.76 52.83
CA VAL A 537 8.00 8.47 51.61
C VAL A 537 9.00 7.63 50.81
N MET A 538 10.02 7.06 51.49
CA MET A 538 11.02 6.23 50.83
C MET A 538 10.42 4.96 50.26
N ALA A 539 9.53 4.29 51.00
CA ALA A 539 8.80 3.11 50.50
C ALA A 539 7.89 3.45 49.34
N ALA A 540 7.17 4.58 49.40
CA ALA A 540 6.26 4.99 48.32
C ALA A 540 6.98 5.31 47.00
N THR A 541 8.10 6.04 47.05
CA THR A 541 8.89 6.34 45.84
C THR A 541 9.43 5.08 45.19
N PHE A 542 9.95 4.14 46.00
CA PHE A 542 10.39 2.86 45.48
C PHE A 542 9.21 2.04 44.91
N CYS A 543 8.06 2.03 45.60
CA CYS A 543 6.86 1.32 45.15
C CYS A 543 6.39 1.79 43.77
N GLU A 544 6.31 3.12 43.55
CA GLU A 544 5.92 3.63 42.23
C GLU A 544 6.98 3.39 41.16
N MET A 545 8.27 3.49 41.48
CA MET A 545 9.32 3.11 40.53
C MET A 545 9.26 1.61 40.19
N ALA A 546 9.01 0.75 41.16
CA ALA A 546 8.84 -0.68 40.93
C ALA A 546 7.59 -0.98 40.08
N ARG A 547 6.46 -0.28 40.30
CA ARG A 547 5.25 -0.37 39.47
C ARG A 547 5.49 0.12 38.04
N GLU A 548 6.26 1.20 37.87
CA GLU A 548 6.64 1.71 36.55
C GLU A 548 7.56 0.71 35.79
N LEU A 549 8.41 -0.03 36.53
CA LEU A 549 9.19 -1.14 36.02
C LEU A 549 8.35 -2.39 35.66
N GLY A 550 7.06 -2.40 36.05
CA GLY A 550 6.13 -3.50 35.73
C GLY A 550 5.96 -4.55 36.82
N TYR A 551 6.48 -4.32 38.05
CA TYR A 551 6.27 -5.22 39.18
C TYR A 551 4.91 -4.95 39.85
N ASP A 552 4.29 -6.02 40.41
CA ASP A 552 3.14 -5.89 41.35
C ASP A 552 3.64 -5.50 42.75
N ALA A 553 4.10 -4.26 42.85
CA ALA A 553 4.64 -3.72 44.09
C ALA A 553 3.53 -3.17 44.99
N LYS A 554 3.57 -3.55 46.26
CA LYS A 554 2.60 -3.15 47.31
C LYS A 554 3.32 -2.43 48.44
N GLN A 555 2.99 -1.17 48.68
CA GLN A 555 3.45 -0.49 49.88
C GLN A 555 2.70 -0.99 51.08
N ILE A 556 3.42 -1.36 52.12
CA ILE A 556 2.87 -1.87 53.39
C ILE A 556 3.03 -0.81 54.48
N SER A 557 1.96 -0.57 55.20
CA SER A 557 1.98 0.13 56.49
C SER A 557 1.94 -0.90 57.61
N GLY A 558 2.94 -0.90 58.46
CA GLY A 558 3.07 -1.82 59.59
C GLY A 558 3.88 -1.23 60.72
N SER A 559 4.60 -2.09 61.44
CA SER A 559 5.46 -1.64 62.55
C SER A 559 6.73 -2.49 62.69
N VAL A 560 7.78 -1.86 63.26
CA VAL A 560 9.08 -2.51 63.55
C VAL A 560 9.49 -2.22 64.99
N PRO A 561 10.37 -3.05 65.59
CA PRO A 561 10.86 -2.82 66.96
C PRO A 561 11.63 -1.50 67.08
N LEU A 562 11.34 -0.74 68.11
CA LEU A 562 12.07 0.48 68.49
C LEU A 562 13.22 0.17 69.40
N ARG A 563 14.32 0.98 69.36
CA ARG A 563 15.46 0.90 70.27
C ARG A 563 15.07 1.19 71.73
N SER A 564 14.02 1.99 71.93
CA SER A 564 13.45 2.32 73.25
C SER A 564 12.52 1.22 73.78
N GLY A 565 12.35 0.11 73.10
CA GLY A 565 11.36 -0.95 73.37
C GLY A 565 10.00 -0.70 72.73
N GLY A 566 9.22 -1.77 72.54
CA GLY A 566 7.94 -1.74 71.86
C GLY A 566 8.10 -1.70 70.34
N TYR A 567 7.01 -1.30 69.64
CA TYR A 567 6.92 -1.22 68.16
C TYR A 567 6.52 0.20 67.74
N GLY A 568 7.15 0.69 66.66
CA GLY A 568 6.80 1.97 66.03
C GLY A 568 6.29 1.80 64.61
N PRO A 569 5.46 2.76 64.12
CA PRO A 569 4.95 2.73 62.76
C PRO A 569 6.11 2.73 61.76
N HIS A 570 5.96 1.88 60.71
CA HIS A 570 6.95 1.76 59.64
C HIS A 570 6.31 1.37 58.34
N SER A 571 7.00 1.62 57.19
CA SER A 571 6.52 1.28 55.87
C SER A 571 7.62 0.72 55.02
N TRP A 572 7.27 -0.31 54.22
CA TRP A 572 8.14 -1.00 53.30
C TRP A 572 7.37 -1.43 52.04
N VAL A 573 8.01 -2.09 51.10
CA VAL A 573 7.38 -2.59 49.86
C VAL A 573 7.49 -4.11 49.81
N GLU A 574 6.41 -4.76 49.44
CA GLU A 574 6.36 -6.17 49.07
C GLU A 574 6.28 -6.32 47.54
N ILE A 575 7.08 -7.24 47.00
CA ILE A 575 7.02 -7.67 45.61
C ILE A 575 7.10 -9.21 45.59
N GLU A 576 6.17 -9.84 44.88
CA GLU A 576 6.23 -11.28 44.62
C GLU A 576 7.10 -11.54 43.40
N ILE A 577 8.14 -12.34 43.55
CA ILE A 577 9.05 -12.74 42.46
C ILE A 577 9.17 -14.28 42.48
N ASN A 578 8.76 -14.93 41.39
CA ASN A 578 8.78 -16.40 41.26
C ASN A 578 8.06 -17.15 42.42
N GLY A 579 6.91 -16.64 42.86
CA GLY A 579 6.11 -17.23 43.93
C GLY A 579 6.64 -16.96 45.36
N THR A 580 7.70 -16.16 45.49
CA THR A 580 8.24 -15.75 46.79
C THR A 580 7.98 -14.27 47.02
N THR A 581 7.38 -13.91 48.18
CA THR A 581 7.18 -12.51 48.58
C THR A 581 8.47 -11.99 49.22
N TYR A 582 9.08 -11.01 48.59
CA TYR A 582 10.22 -10.28 49.09
C TYR A 582 9.82 -8.95 49.69
N VAL A 583 10.57 -8.56 50.72
CA VAL A 583 10.51 -7.24 51.38
C VAL A 583 11.64 -6.36 50.85
N PHE A 584 11.27 -5.13 50.52
CA PHE A 584 12.19 -4.07 50.11
C PHE A 584 11.98 -2.88 51.05
N ASP A 585 12.98 -2.60 51.86
CA ASP A 585 12.93 -1.54 52.87
C ASP A 585 14.05 -0.51 52.66
N PRO A 586 13.79 0.57 51.90
CA PRO A 586 14.77 1.61 51.64
C PRO A 586 15.23 2.33 52.93
N ASP A 587 14.30 2.54 53.88
CA ASP A 587 14.60 3.24 55.15
C ASP A 587 15.47 2.37 56.06
N PHE A 588 15.23 1.06 56.15
CA PHE A 588 16.13 0.13 56.85
C PHE A 588 17.56 0.23 56.31
N THR A 589 17.73 0.26 54.99
CA THR A 589 19.05 0.44 54.38
C THR A 589 19.62 1.82 54.68
N ASN A 590 18.81 2.87 54.63
CA ASN A 590 19.22 4.25 54.94
C ASN A 590 19.69 4.40 56.38
N GLU A 591 18.91 3.90 57.33
CA GLU A 591 19.18 4.04 58.76
C GLU A 591 20.33 3.15 59.26
N THR A 592 20.30 1.87 58.84
CA THR A 592 21.20 0.85 59.43
C THR A 592 22.44 0.58 58.59
N LYS A 593 22.48 1.02 57.34
CA LYS A 593 23.52 0.70 56.34
C LYS A 593 23.62 -0.82 56.01
N ARG A 594 22.59 -1.58 56.39
CA ARG A 594 22.46 -3.02 56.07
C ARG A 594 21.59 -3.23 54.82
N ASN A 595 21.62 -4.42 54.29
CA ASN A 595 20.84 -4.74 53.11
C ASN A 595 19.33 -4.85 53.43
N GLY A 596 18.53 -3.95 52.91
CA GLY A 596 17.06 -3.99 52.89
C GLY A 596 16.48 -4.30 51.55
N TYR A 597 17.31 -4.62 50.54
CA TYR A 597 16.90 -4.97 49.19
C TYR A 597 16.62 -6.48 49.06
N GLN A 598 15.45 -6.86 48.63
CA GLN A 598 15.06 -8.23 48.34
C GLN A 598 15.31 -9.21 49.49
N ILE A 599 14.90 -8.84 50.69
CA ILE A 599 15.00 -9.65 51.91
C ILE A 599 13.68 -10.42 52.13
N THR A 600 13.72 -11.45 52.97
CA THR A 600 12.50 -12.19 53.37
C THR A 600 12.06 -11.83 54.80
N TYR A 601 10.79 -12.04 55.09
CA TYR A 601 10.31 -11.91 56.47
C TYR A 601 11.04 -12.88 57.39
N GLY A 602 11.50 -12.39 58.53
CA GLY A 602 12.24 -13.19 59.51
C GLY A 602 13.71 -13.45 59.18
N GLN A 603 14.23 -12.90 58.07
CA GLN A 603 15.66 -13.02 57.72
C GLN A 603 16.56 -12.47 58.81
N SER A 604 17.59 -13.22 59.18
CA SER A 604 18.56 -12.81 60.17
C SER A 604 19.25 -11.48 59.83
N GLY A 605 19.40 -10.59 60.79
CA GLY A 605 20.04 -9.29 60.59
C GLY A 605 19.12 -8.18 60.03
N THR A 606 17.82 -8.47 59.83
CA THR A 606 16.80 -7.49 59.46
C THR A 606 15.87 -7.16 60.63
N TRP A 607 14.98 -6.18 60.49
CA TRP A 607 13.97 -5.90 61.49
C TRP A 607 12.93 -7.04 61.56
N ARG A 608 12.27 -7.16 62.71
CA ARG A 608 11.06 -8.02 62.85
C ARG A 608 9.86 -7.20 62.40
N TYR A 609 9.49 -7.37 61.16
CA TYR A 609 8.36 -6.67 60.54
C TYR A 609 7.03 -7.23 61.07
N ASN A 610 6.21 -6.37 61.68
CA ASN A 610 4.83 -6.68 61.99
C ASN A 610 3.95 -6.10 60.88
N ARG A 611 3.53 -6.97 59.93
CA ARG A 611 2.81 -6.60 58.71
C ARG A 611 1.42 -6.07 59.07
N GLY A 612 1.10 -4.87 58.63
CA GLY A 612 -0.23 -4.26 58.70
C GLY A 612 -0.97 -4.31 57.35
N SER A 613 -1.56 -3.19 56.95
CA SER A 613 -2.36 -3.07 55.73
C SER A 613 -1.53 -2.70 54.51
N VAL A 614 -2.03 -3.09 53.33
CA VAL A 614 -1.56 -2.54 52.06
C VAL A 614 -2.09 -1.11 51.94
N MET A 615 -1.22 -0.19 51.53
CA MET A 615 -1.58 1.21 51.27
C MET A 615 -2.06 1.34 49.81
N ASN A 616 -3.11 2.11 49.62
CA ASN A 616 -3.69 2.38 48.29
C ASN A 616 -2.94 3.50 47.55
#